data_69a8650a54ec39c2f734e8a3670ccd9f
#
_entry.id   69a8650a54ec39c2f734e8a3670ccd9f
#
_cell.length_a   1.000
_cell.length_b   1.000
_cell.length_c   1.000
_cell.angle_alpha   90.00
_cell.angle_beta   90.00
_cell.angle_gamma   90.00
#
_symmetry.space_group_name_H-M   'P 1'
#
loop_
_entity.id
_entity.type
_entity.pdbx_description
1 polymer ?
#
loop_
_entity_poly.entity_id
_entity_poly.type
_entity_poly.pdbx_seq_one_letter_code
_entity_poly.pdbx_strand_id
1 'polypeptide(L)'
;MEDVNGDSCVWELDFEVVPLSNEPRTYLMRWNPAISSFKQEDYRECMENMIHGMFRLNWTISEWEEARRGDQFYMMRVGDDKAGIVFCGQFISDPYPGDDWAGSNKRRMYVDMVCWGAVDEGTPPLIPLSKLQEIIPSIEWQKGHSGELLSDDVVQKLDEL
;
A
#
# COMPACT_ATOMS: atom_id res chain seq x y z
N MET A 1 -20.93 11.52 -15.18
CA MET A 1 -20.63 11.03 -15.87
C MET A 1 -20.76 10.52 -16.17
N GLU A 2 -20.67 10.79 -15.98
CA GLU A 2 -20.52 10.23 -16.69
C GLU A 2 -20.35 9.85 -17.06
N ASP A 3 -20.65 10.19 -17.14
CA ASP A 3 -20.43 9.64 -17.90
C ASP A 3 -20.38 9.42 -18.15
N VAL A 4 -20.37 9.68 -17.95
CA VAL A 4 -20.09 9.16 -18.63
C VAL A 4 -20.09 8.94 -18.87
N ASN A 5 -20.16 9.26 -18.89
CA ASN A 5 -19.99 8.77 -19.42
C ASN A 5 -19.96 8.55 -19.40
N GLY A 6 -19.98 8.91 -19.07
CA GLY A 6 -19.79 8.51 -19.52
C GLY A 6 -19.72 8.32 -19.18
N ASP A 7 -19.50 8.41 -19.31
CA ASP A 7 -19.18 8.13 -19.14
C ASP A 7 -18.59 8.14 -18.72
N SER A 8 -18.73 8.27 -18.94
CA SER A 8 -17.49 8.03 -18.64
C SER A 8 -16.83 8.60 -17.37
N CYS A 9 -17.11 9.39 -16.73
CA CYS A 9 -16.41 9.93 -15.57
C CYS A 9 -16.68 9.18 -14.28
N VAL A 10 -17.74 8.42 -14.22
CA VAL A 10 -18.15 7.78 -12.97
C VAL A 10 -17.14 6.76 -12.47
N TRP A 11 -16.60 5.93 -13.33
CA TRP A 11 -15.61 4.94 -12.90
C TRP A 11 -14.28 5.59 -12.50
N GLU A 12 -13.97 6.77 -12.99
CA GLU A 12 -12.78 7.49 -12.59
C GLU A 12 -12.84 7.90 -11.12
N LEU A 13 -14.04 8.10 -10.59
CA LEU A 13 -14.20 8.43 -9.18
C LEU A 13 -13.69 7.33 -8.26
N ASP A 14 -13.68 6.07 -8.74
CA ASP A 14 -13.16 4.96 -7.97
C ASP A 14 -11.66 5.09 -7.71
N PHE A 15 -10.95 5.86 -8.53
CA PHE A 15 -9.51 6.04 -8.42
C PHE A 15 -9.15 7.46 -8.01
N GLU A 16 -10.13 8.26 -7.64
CA GLU A 16 -9.89 9.62 -7.30
C GLU A 16 -9.11 9.71 -5.98
N VAL A 17 -8.04 10.51 -6.00
CA VAL A 17 -7.23 10.75 -4.82
C VAL A 17 -8.03 11.58 -3.82
N VAL A 18 -8.11 11.13 -2.58
CA VAL A 18 -8.82 11.87 -1.54
C VAL A 18 -7.90 12.94 -0.95
N PRO A 19 -8.44 14.06 -0.44
CA PRO A 19 -7.61 15.07 0.22
C PRO A 19 -6.91 14.48 1.45
N LEU A 20 -5.67 14.90 1.67
CA LEU A 20 -4.96 14.53 2.89
C LEU A 20 -5.64 15.18 4.09
N SER A 21 -5.56 14.52 5.24
CA SER A 21 -6.01 15.09 6.49
C SER A 21 -5.06 16.22 6.91
N ASN A 22 -5.42 17.00 7.95
CA ASN A 22 -4.55 18.04 8.47
C ASN A 22 -3.21 17.48 8.96
N GLU A 23 -3.24 16.26 9.50
CA GLU A 23 -2.05 15.58 10.00
C GLU A 23 -2.08 14.14 9.51
N PRO A 24 -1.82 13.90 8.21
CA PRO A 24 -1.90 12.55 7.66
C PRO A 24 -0.82 11.67 8.27
N ARG A 25 -1.23 10.46 8.65
CA ARG A 25 -0.31 9.44 9.15
C ARG A 25 0.20 8.64 7.97
N THR A 26 1.34 7.99 8.17
CA THR A 26 1.92 7.11 7.14
C THR A 26 2.13 5.73 7.74
N TYR A 27 1.71 4.71 7.02
CA TYR A 27 1.75 3.32 7.45
C TYR A 27 2.67 2.51 6.55
N LEU A 28 3.36 1.55 7.13
CA LEU A 28 4.17 0.60 6.38
C LEU A 28 3.36 -0.67 6.19
N MET A 29 2.97 -0.94 4.96
CA MET A 29 2.32 -2.19 4.59
C MET A 29 3.39 -3.18 4.16
N ARG A 30 3.15 -4.47 4.35
CA ARG A 30 4.10 -5.52 3.97
C ARG A 30 3.44 -6.54 3.09
N TRP A 31 4.16 -6.97 2.07
CA TRP A 31 3.68 -7.93 1.07
C TRP A 31 4.75 -8.98 0.80
N ASN A 32 4.41 -10.23 1.09
CA ASN A 32 5.27 -11.37 0.72
C ASN A 32 4.54 -12.17 -0.36
N PRO A 33 4.96 -12.09 -1.63
CA PRO A 33 4.25 -12.76 -2.72
C PRO A 33 4.17 -14.28 -2.58
N ALA A 34 5.09 -14.88 -1.82
CA ALA A 34 5.11 -16.34 -1.65
C ALA A 34 3.99 -16.85 -0.77
N ILE A 35 3.49 -16.02 0.17
CA ILE A 35 2.47 -16.44 1.14
C ILE A 35 1.18 -15.64 1.07
N SER A 36 1.20 -14.47 0.44
CA SER A 36 0.02 -13.62 0.32
C SER A 36 -0.99 -14.19 -0.66
N SER A 37 -2.26 -13.88 -0.47
CA SER A 37 -3.29 -14.15 -1.47
C SER A 37 -3.11 -13.27 -2.72
N PHE A 38 -2.43 -12.12 -2.56
CA PHE A 38 -2.04 -11.26 -3.68
C PHE A 38 -0.71 -11.76 -4.23
N LYS A 39 -0.75 -12.44 -5.37
CA LYS A 39 0.43 -13.08 -5.95
C LYS A 39 1.14 -12.14 -6.91
N GLN A 40 2.33 -12.54 -7.35
CA GLN A 40 3.10 -11.78 -8.34
C GLN A 40 2.28 -11.58 -9.63
N GLU A 41 1.53 -12.60 -10.05
CA GLU A 41 0.68 -12.52 -11.25
C GLU A 41 -0.42 -11.48 -11.07
N ASP A 42 -0.99 -11.39 -9.86
CA ASP A 42 -2.02 -10.40 -9.55
C ASP A 42 -1.45 -8.99 -9.62
N TYR A 43 -0.23 -8.80 -9.13
CA TYR A 43 0.46 -7.51 -9.21
C TYR A 43 0.71 -7.11 -10.67
N ARG A 44 1.18 -8.07 -11.48
CA ARG A 44 1.39 -7.82 -12.90
C ARG A 44 0.09 -7.43 -13.59
N GLU A 45 -1.00 -8.12 -13.27
CA GLU A 45 -2.32 -7.80 -13.83
C GLU A 45 -2.76 -6.39 -13.42
N CYS A 46 -2.55 -6.01 -12.16
CA CYS A 46 -2.85 -4.66 -11.70
C CYS A 46 -2.08 -3.61 -12.51
N MET A 47 -0.80 -3.87 -12.78
CA MET A 47 0.03 -2.93 -13.54
C MET A 47 -0.42 -2.82 -14.99
N GLU A 48 -0.84 -3.92 -15.59
CA GLU A 48 -1.34 -3.92 -16.97
C GLU A 48 -2.66 -3.18 -17.11
N ASN A 49 -3.42 -3.11 -16.03
CA ASN A 49 -4.75 -2.50 -16.03
C ASN A 49 -4.81 -1.17 -15.27
N MET A 50 -3.64 -0.54 -15.05
CA MET A 50 -3.61 0.74 -14.37
C MET A 50 -4.38 1.82 -15.14
N ILE A 51 -5.06 2.68 -14.38
CA ILE A 51 -5.77 3.83 -14.92
C ILE A 51 -5.12 5.08 -14.35
N HIS A 52 -4.62 5.96 -15.21
CA HIS A 52 -3.89 7.17 -14.81
C HIS A 52 -2.70 6.85 -13.88
N GLY A 53 -2.06 5.71 -14.10
CA GLY A 53 -0.92 5.29 -13.30
C GLY A 53 -1.28 4.76 -11.91
N MET A 54 -2.56 4.41 -11.69
CA MET A 54 -3.06 3.99 -10.38
C MET A 54 -3.83 2.69 -10.46
N PHE A 55 -3.89 1.96 -9.35
CA PHE A 55 -4.75 0.79 -9.19
C PHE A 55 -5.25 0.72 -7.74
N ARG A 56 -6.25 -0.11 -7.49
CA ARG A 56 -6.87 -0.25 -6.17
C ARG A 56 -6.57 -1.61 -5.58
N LEU A 57 -6.35 -1.63 -4.26
CA LEU A 57 -6.23 -2.85 -3.48
C LEU A 57 -6.97 -2.66 -2.16
N ASN A 58 -7.30 -3.78 -1.49
CA ASN A 58 -7.56 -3.75 -0.07
C ASN A 58 -6.44 -4.53 0.62
N TRP A 59 -6.18 -4.19 1.87
CA TRP A 59 -5.05 -4.79 2.59
C TRP A 59 -5.33 -4.79 4.09
N THR A 60 -4.70 -5.73 4.80
CA THR A 60 -4.82 -5.78 6.26
C THR A 60 -4.01 -4.67 6.90
N ILE A 61 -4.53 -4.15 8.02
CA ILE A 61 -3.87 -3.10 8.77
C ILE A 61 -3.89 -3.47 10.25
N SER A 62 -2.72 -3.67 10.86
CA SER A 62 -2.62 -4.10 12.25
C SER A 62 -2.81 -2.95 13.24
N GLU A 63 -2.27 -1.78 12.93
CA GLU A 63 -2.42 -0.61 13.80
C GLU A 63 -3.51 0.31 13.26
N TRP A 64 -4.73 -0.17 13.32
CA TRP A 64 -5.86 0.44 12.63
C TRP A 64 -6.59 1.52 13.44
N GLU A 65 -6.35 1.59 14.75
CA GLU A 65 -7.19 2.39 15.64
C GLU A 65 -7.26 3.87 15.28
N GLU A 66 -6.16 4.42 14.80
CA GLU A 66 -6.09 5.84 14.45
C GLU A 66 -6.03 6.07 12.94
N ALA A 67 -6.03 5.00 12.15
CA ALA A 67 -5.99 5.13 10.70
C ALA A 67 -7.31 5.68 10.17
N ARG A 68 -7.22 6.53 9.17
CA ARG A 68 -8.39 7.21 8.58
C ARG A 68 -8.18 7.37 7.08
N ARG A 69 -9.29 7.50 6.38
CA ARG A 69 -9.29 7.88 4.97
C ARG A 69 -8.42 9.12 4.79
N GLY A 70 -7.55 9.10 3.79
CA GLY A 70 -6.61 10.18 3.52
C GLY A 70 -5.23 9.98 4.10
N ASP A 71 -5.04 8.99 4.98
CA ASP A 71 -3.70 8.62 5.44
C ASP A 71 -2.93 7.95 4.30
N GLN A 72 -1.60 7.93 4.42
CA GLN A 72 -0.71 7.47 3.38
C GLN A 72 -0.07 6.14 3.75
N PHE A 73 0.52 5.45 2.75
CA PHE A 73 1.24 4.22 3.02
C PHE A 73 2.39 4.02 2.04
N TYR A 74 3.35 3.20 2.46
CA TYR A 74 4.36 2.61 1.60
C TYR A 74 4.19 1.10 1.63
N MET A 75 4.32 0.45 0.47
CA MET A 75 4.21 -1.01 0.39
C MET A 75 5.61 -1.62 0.30
N MET A 76 5.97 -2.40 1.32
CA MET A 76 7.24 -3.10 1.42
C MET A 76 7.10 -4.53 0.94
N ARG A 77 7.80 -4.88 -0.14
CA ARG A 77 7.90 -6.27 -0.58
C ARG A 77 8.95 -6.98 0.28
N VAL A 78 8.60 -8.16 0.78
CA VAL A 78 9.50 -8.92 1.65
C VAL A 78 9.59 -10.36 1.15
N GLY A 79 10.60 -11.09 1.63
CA GLY A 79 10.69 -12.53 1.44
C GLY A 79 11.53 -13.00 0.26
N ASP A 80 12.04 -12.11 -0.56
CA ASP A 80 12.89 -12.50 -1.70
C ASP A 80 13.97 -11.45 -1.96
N ASP A 81 14.74 -11.64 -3.03
CA ASP A 81 15.85 -10.77 -3.39
C ASP A 81 15.41 -9.44 -4.00
N LYS A 82 14.11 -9.27 -4.22
CA LYS A 82 13.54 -8.01 -4.72
C LYS A 82 12.93 -7.17 -3.60
N ALA A 83 13.33 -7.44 -2.36
CA ALA A 83 12.79 -6.74 -1.20
C ALA A 83 13.08 -5.24 -1.26
N GLY A 84 12.08 -4.45 -0.85
CA GLY A 84 12.16 -3.00 -0.86
C GLY A 84 10.77 -2.40 -1.01
N ILE A 85 10.69 -1.08 -1.04
CA ILE A 85 9.43 -0.39 -1.26
C ILE A 85 9.13 -0.41 -2.76
N VAL A 86 7.99 -0.97 -3.13
CA VAL A 86 7.63 -1.21 -4.53
C VAL A 86 6.50 -0.33 -5.05
N PHE A 87 5.68 0.21 -4.18
CA PHE A 87 4.70 1.24 -4.53
C PHE A 87 4.23 1.94 -3.27
N CYS A 88 3.46 3.00 -3.43
CA CYS A 88 2.92 3.79 -2.35
C CYS A 88 1.52 4.25 -2.71
N GLY A 89 0.90 5.04 -1.84
CA GLY A 89 -0.43 5.56 -2.11
C GLY A 89 -1.10 6.11 -0.87
N GLN A 90 -2.42 6.06 -0.86
CA GLN A 90 -3.20 6.55 0.27
C GLN A 90 -4.42 5.66 0.52
N PHE A 91 -4.93 5.73 1.74
CA PHE A 91 -6.16 5.05 2.11
C PHE A 91 -7.34 5.85 1.56
N ILE A 92 -8.28 5.14 0.93
CA ILE A 92 -9.51 5.74 0.41
C ILE A 92 -10.73 5.31 1.22
N SER A 93 -10.49 4.64 2.33
CA SER A 93 -11.54 4.30 3.32
C SER A 93 -10.97 4.39 4.72
N ASP A 94 -11.87 4.48 5.71
CA ASP A 94 -11.50 4.18 7.09
C ASP A 94 -11.34 2.66 7.22
N PRO A 95 -10.63 2.18 8.26
CA PRO A 95 -10.52 0.73 8.48
C PRO A 95 -11.88 0.08 8.72
N TYR A 96 -12.04 -1.14 8.22
CA TYR A 96 -13.27 -1.90 8.38
C TYR A 96 -12.96 -3.37 8.63
N PRO A 97 -13.82 -4.11 9.36
CA PRO A 97 -13.59 -5.52 9.64
C PRO A 97 -13.91 -6.38 8.42
N GLY A 98 -13.19 -7.48 8.28
CA GLY A 98 -13.44 -8.46 7.22
C GLY A 98 -12.93 -9.82 7.62
N ASP A 99 -13.21 -10.82 6.81
CA ASP A 99 -12.75 -12.18 7.04
C ASP A 99 -11.25 -12.26 6.81
N ASP A 100 -10.59 -13.18 7.54
CA ASP A 100 -9.16 -13.38 7.37
C ASP A 100 -8.86 -13.94 5.98
N TRP A 101 -8.03 -13.23 5.21
CA TRP A 101 -7.64 -13.65 3.87
C TRP A 101 -6.92 -15.00 3.85
N ALA A 102 -6.32 -15.39 4.98
CA ALA A 102 -5.64 -16.68 5.12
C ALA A 102 -6.58 -17.82 5.45
N GLY A 103 -7.89 -17.54 5.61
CA GLY A 103 -8.90 -18.58 5.82
C GLY A 103 -9.11 -19.00 7.26
N SER A 104 -8.56 -18.28 8.24
CA SER A 104 -8.84 -18.59 9.64
C SER A 104 -10.26 -18.14 9.99
N ASN A 105 -10.74 -18.56 11.18
CA ASN A 105 -12.06 -18.13 11.67
C ASN A 105 -12.03 -16.76 12.33
N LYS A 106 -10.89 -16.09 12.35
CA LYS A 106 -10.74 -14.77 12.96
C LYS A 106 -11.07 -13.69 11.94
N ARG A 107 -11.44 -12.53 12.46
CA ARG A 107 -11.64 -11.36 11.63
C ARG A 107 -10.41 -10.48 11.69
N ARG A 108 -10.18 -9.73 10.62
CA ARG A 108 -9.07 -8.78 10.53
C ARG A 108 -9.61 -7.42 10.13
N MET A 109 -8.80 -6.40 10.35
CA MET A 109 -9.14 -5.06 9.88
C MET A 109 -8.45 -4.82 8.54
N TYR A 110 -9.18 -4.16 7.63
CA TYR A 110 -8.74 -3.87 6.27
C TYR A 110 -8.92 -2.39 5.98
N VAL A 111 -8.17 -1.90 5.01
CA VAL A 111 -8.39 -0.58 4.39
C VAL A 111 -8.43 -0.76 2.89
N ASP A 112 -9.20 0.09 2.23
CA ASP A 112 -9.12 0.22 0.78
C ASP A 112 -8.06 1.27 0.45
N MET A 113 -7.28 1.00 -0.61
CA MET A 113 -6.13 1.84 -0.97
C MET A 113 -6.17 2.14 -2.45
N VAL A 114 -5.73 3.34 -2.80
CA VAL A 114 -5.32 3.64 -4.16
C VAL A 114 -3.80 3.65 -4.19
N CYS A 115 -3.22 2.98 -5.18
CA CYS A 115 -1.79 2.72 -5.28
C CYS A 115 -1.21 3.36 -6.52
N TRP A 116 -0.02 3.94 -6.40
CA TRP A 116 0.70 4.54 -7.53
C TRP A 116 2.21 4.39 -7.34
N GLY A 117 2.97 4.80 -8.35
CA GLY A 117 4.42 4.70 -8.31
C GLY A 117 4.93 3.27 -8.37
N ALA A 118 4.10 2.33 -8.82
CA ALA A 118 4.46 0.92 -8.83
C ALA A 118 5.54 0.63 -9.86
N VAL A 119 6.44 -0.31 -9.52
CA VAL A 119 7.48 -0.78 -10.42
C VAL A 119 7.19 -2.22 -10.81
N ASP A 120 7.47 -2.57 -12.07
CA ASP A 120 7.25 -3.95 -12.54
C ASP A 120 8.36 -4.87 -12.04
N GLU A 121 8.18 -6.17 -12.24
CA GLU A 121 9.08 -7.17 -11.66
C GLU A 121 10.49 -7.15 -12.26
N GLY A 122 10.65 -6.58 -13.44
CA GLY A 122 11.96 -6.45 -14.06
C GLY A 122 12.73 -5.22 -13.62
N THR A 123 12.12 -4.39 -12.80
CA THR A 123 12.68 -3.12 -12.34
C THR A 123 13.03 -3.24 -10.86
N PRO A 124 14.17 -2.67 -10.41
CA PRO A 124 14.48 -2.63 -8.98
C PRO A 124 13.40 -1.90 -8.21
N PRO A 125 13.21 -2.21 -6.91
CA PRO A 125 12.27 -1.47 -6.08
C PRO A 125 12.52 0.02 -6.09
N LEU A 126 11.50 0.82 -5.82
CA LEU A 126 11.63 2.27 -5.69
C LEU A 126 12.70 2.62 -4.66
N ILE A 127 12.69 1.91 -3.53
CA ILE A 127 13.72 2.05 -2.49
C ILE A 127 14.14 0.64 -2.08
N PRO A 128 15.34 0.21 -2.50
CA PRO A 128 15.81 -1.14 -2.16
C PRO A 128 15.99 -1.34 -0.66
N LEU A 129 15.84 -2.58 -0.21
CA LEU A 129 16.02 -2.93 1.20
C LEU A 129 17.36 -2.47 1.77
N SER A 130 18.44 -2.62 1.00
CA SER A 130 19.77 -2.23 1.46
C SER A 130 19.84 -0.74 1.82
N LYS A 131 19.19 0.09 1.04
CA LYS A 131 19.15 1.54 1.29
C LYS A 131 18.29 1.87 2.51
N LEU A 132 17.16 1.17 2.66
CA LEU A 132 16.30 1.35 3.83
C LEU A 132 17.04 0.97 5.11
N GLN A 133 17.78 -0.14 5.10
CA GLN A 133 18.54 -0.59 6.26
C GLN A 133 19.70 0.35 6.60
N GLU A 134 20.29 0.95 5.59
CA GLU A 134 21.40 1.89 5.78
C GLU A 134 20.91 3.21 6.39
N ILE A 135 19.81 3.75 5.88
CA ILE A 135 19.36 5.10 6.24
C ILE A 135 18.41 5.08 7.44
N ILE A 136 17.59 4.04 7.55
CA ILE A 136 16.59 3.92 8.62
C ILE A 136 16.76 2.54 9.29
N PRO A 137 17.83 2.31 10.04
CA PRO A 137 18.08 1.00 10.65
C PRO A 137 17.14 0.68 11.82
N SER A 138 16.36 1.62 12.29
CA SER A 138 15.47 1.42 13.43
C SER A 138 14.23 0.59 13.12
N ILE A 139 13.93 0.36 11.83
CA ILE A 139 12.75 -0.37 11.40
C ILE A 139 13.13 -1.80 11.00
N GLU A 140 12.32 -2.77 11.42
CA GLU A 140 12.42 -4.15 10.95
C GLU A 140 11.68 -4.26 9.61
N TRP A 141 12.39 -4.00 8.52
CA TRP A 141 11.78 -3.87 7.20
C TRP A 141 11.15 -5.16 6.70
N GLN A 142 11.78 -6.30 6.95
CA GLN A 142 11.32 -7.58 6.42
C GLN A 142 10.42 -8.37 7.35
N LYS A 143 10.25 -7.92 8.59
CA LYS A 143 9.48 -8.64 9.59
C LYS A 143 8.45 -7.71 10.20
N GLY A 144 7.39 -8.32 10.72
CA GLY A 144 6.34 -7.57 11.37
C GLY A 144 5.04 -7.63 10.59
N HIS A 145 4.03 -7.01 11.17
CA HIS A 145 2.70 -7.02 10.60
C HIS A 145 2.57 -5.94 9.53
N SER A 146 1.63 -6.14 8.61
CA SER A 146 1.27 -5.11 7.66
C SER A 146 0.43 -4.06 8.38
N GLY A 147 0.68 -2.78 8.06
CA GLY A 147 -0.07 -1.69 8.66
C GLY A 147 0.56 -1.17 9.94
N GLU A 148 1.88 -1.07 9.97
CA GLU A 148 2.62 -0.49 11.08
C GLU A 148 2.67 1.04 10.92
N LEU A 149 2.26 1.77 11.98
CA LEU A 149 2.33 3.23 11.97
C LEU A 149 3.79 3.68 12.05
N LEU A 150 4.20 4.52 11.10
CA LEU A 150 5.55 5.05 11.07
C LEU A 150 5.63 6.39 11.84
N SER A 151 6.74 6.60 12.53
CA SER A 151 6.97 7.87 13.23
C SER A 151 7.28 8.99 12.22
N ASP A 152 7.10 10.23 12.65
CA ASP A 152 7.36 11.39 11.80
C ASP A 152 8.81 11.43 11.31
N ASP A 153 9.77 11.04 12.17
CA ASP A 153 11.18 11.00 11.79
C ASP A 153 11.43 10.02 10.65
N VAL A 154 10.80 8.84 10.71
CA VAL A 154 10.95 7.82 9.68
C VAL A 154 10.33 8.30 8.38
N VAL A 155 9.14 8.89 8.45
CA VAL A 155 8.45 9.41 7.27
C VAL A 155 9.28 10.48 6.59
N GLN A 156 9.87 11.38 7.37
CA GLN A 156 10.71 12.44 6.82
C GLN A 156 11.90 11.87 6.06
N LYS A 157 12.55 10.86 6.63
CA LYS A 157 13.69 10.21 5.96
C LYS A 157 13.26 9.51 4.67
N LEU A 158 12.09 8.87 4.67
CA LEU A 158 11.56 8.22 3.47
C LEU A 158 11.25 9.25 2.38
N ASP A 159 10.67 10.37 2.75
CA ASP A 159 10.30 11.42 1.79
C ASP A 159 11.52 12.06 1.14
N GLU A 160 12.69 11.98 1.80
CA GLU A 160 13.93 12.53 1.28
C GLU A 160 14.71 11.57 0.38
N LEU A 161 14.26 10.34 0.24
CA LEU A 161 14.98 9.34 -0.58
C LEU A 161 14.65 9.42 -2.07
#